data_b870b18109d592ff6ad6a451ef1cdafa
#
_entry.id   b870b18109d592ff6ad6a451ef1cdafa
#
_cell.length_a   1.000
_cell.length_b   1.000
_cell.length_c   1.000
_cell.angle_alpha   90.00
_cell.angle_beta   90.00
_cell.angle_gamma   90.00
#
_symmetry.space_group_name_H-M   'P 1'
#
loop_
_entity.id
_entity.type
_entity.pdbx_description
1 polymer ?
#
loop_
_entity_poly.entity_id
_entity_poly.type
_entity_poly.pdbx_seq_one_letter_code
_entity_poly.pdbx_strand_id
1 'polypeptide(L)'
;MNYQEFINEYNGKSFDYDGVAGVQCVDLAKMYLDKVFGIKPGAWGNAKDYYENFNNLPIKNSFTRIANTPSFVPQKGDIVVWGTGVGKYGHIAIATGEGNTHQFYSYDLNWGSKNVHKVLHNYK
;
A
#
# COMPACT_ATOMS: atom_id res chain seq x y z
N MET A 1 -15.23 3.75 -6.66
CA MET A 1 -15.29 3.15 -5.31
C MET A 1 -14.68 4.08 -4.28
N ASN A 2 -15.22 4.07 -3.07
CA ASN A 2 -14.52 4.67 -1.94
C ASN A 2 -13.66 3.60 -1.23
N TYR A 3 -12.93 4.03 -0.20
CA TYR A 3 -12.07 3.14 0.57
C TYR A 3 -12.83 1.92 1.12
N GLN A 4 -13.99 2.15 1.76
CA GLN A 4 -14.74 1.06 2.40
C GLN A 4 -15.29 0.07 1.38
N GLU A 5 -15.77 0.55 0.26
CA GLU A 5 -16.23 -0.31 -0.84
C GLU A 5 -15.09 -1.16 -1.39
N PHE A 6 -13.90 -0.55 -1.52
CA PHE A 6 -12.72 -1.25 -1.99
C PHE A 6 -12.34 -2.39 -1.02
N ILE A 7 -12.30 -2.11 0.26
CA ILE A 7 -11.94 -3.13 1.27
C ILE A 7 -13.00 -4.24 1.28
N ASN A 8 -14.28 -3.89 1.22
CA ASN A 8 -15.36 -4.89 1.19
C ASN A 8 -15.23 -5.81 -0.02
N GLU A 9 -14.81 -5.28 -1.17
CA GLU A 9 -14.68 -6.08 -2.40
C GLU A 9 -13.44 -6.98 -2.38
N TYR A 10 -12.30 -6.44 -1.92
CA TYR A 10 -11.01 -7.12 -2.12
C TYR A 10 -10.44 -7.83 -0.89
N ASN A 11 -10.95 -7.57 0.31
CA ASN A 11 -10.47 -8.27 1.49
C ASN A 11 -10.70 -9.78 1.33
N GLY A 12 -9.68 -10.56 1.62
CA GLY A 12 -9.72 -12.02 1.47
C GLY A 12 -9.40 -12.52 0.07
N LYS A 13 -9.25 -11.63 -0.89
CA LYS A 13 -8.96 -12.01 -2.28
C LYS A 13 -7.47 -11.98 -2.58
N SER A 14 -7.08 -12.73 -3.60
CA SER A 14 -5.72 -12.77 -4.13
C SER A 14 -5.79 -12.39 -5.60
N PHE A 15 -4.92 -11.48 -6.06
CA PHE A 15 -4.93 -11.07 -7.45
C PHE A 15 -3.56 -10.54 -7.88
N ASP A 16 -3.31 -10.64 -9.18
CA ASP A 16 -2.14 -10.14 -9.87
C ASP A 16 -2.62 -9.07 -10.85
N TYR A 17 -2.58 -7.81 -10.45
CA TYR A 17 -3.17 -6.70 -11.22
C TYR A 17 -2.56 -6.58 -12.62
N ASP A 18 -1.25 -6.71 -12.74
CA ASP A 18 -0.54 -6.47 -14.00
C ASP A 18 -0.19 -7.76 -14.76
N GLY A 19 -0.43 -8.93 -14.18
CA GLY A 19 -0.09 -10.21 -14.80
C GLY A 19 1.41 -10.50 -14.84
N VAL A 20 2.20 -9.77 -14.04
CA VAL A 20 3.66 -9.89 -14.05
C VAL A 20 4.16 -10.32 -12.67
N ALA A 21 4.99 -11.38 -12.67
CA ALA A 21 5.68 -11.90 -11.47
C ALA A 21 4.74 -12.42 -10.37
N GLY A 22 3.48 -12.74 -10.69
CA GLY A 22 2.52 -13.30 -9.74
C GLY A 22 2.00 -12.28 -8.74
N VAL A 23 1.41 -12.77 -7.66
CA VAL A 23 0.81 -11.93 -6.62
C VAL A 23 1.89 -11.25 -5.80
N GLN A 24 1.86 -9.93 -5.76
CA GLN A 24 2.81 -9.11 -5.00
C GLN A 24 2.07 -7.99 -4.26
N CYS A 25 2.74 -7.40 -3.26
CA CYS A 25 2.14 -6.31 -2.47
C CYS A 25 1.73 -5.11 -3.32
N VAL A 26 2.47 -4.80 -4.38
CA VAL A 26 2.16 -3.68 -5.27
C VAL A 26 0.84 -3.89 -6.03
N ASP A 27 0.39 -5.13 -6.20
CA ASP A 27 -0.87 -5.40 -6.88
C ASP A 27 -2.06 -4.82 -6.12
N LEU A 28 -1.99 -4.83 -4.79
CA LEU A 28 -3.02 -4.20 -3.96
C LEU A 28 -3.02 -2.67 -4.17
N ALA A 29 -1.85 -2.04 -4.14
CA ALA A 29 -1.73 -0.61 -4.36
C ALA A 29 -2.21 -0.22 -5.75
N LYS A 30 -1.85 -0.99 -6.77
CA LYS A 30 -2.27 -0.74 -8.15
C LYS A 30 -3.79 -0.82 -8.30
N MET A 31 -4.40 -1.86 -7.72
CA MET A 31 -5.85 -2.01 -7.76
C MET A 31 -6.54 -0.86 -7.04
N TYR A 32 -6.01 -0.45 -5.90
CA TYR A 32 -6.53 0.66 -5.11
C TYR A 32 -6.48 1.99 -5.88
N LEU A 33 -5.34 2.29 -6.50
CA LEU A 33 -5.18 3.48 -7.33
C LEU A 33 -6.19 3.50 -8.48
N ASP A 34 -6.38 2.36 -9.14
CA ASP A 34 -7.31 2.25 -10.26
C ASP A 34 -8.77 2.41 -9.79
N LYS A 35 -9.20 1.62 -8.82
CA LYS A 35 -10.61 1.52 -8.45
C LYS A 35 -11.11 2.68 -7.60
N VAL A 36 -10.26 3.26 -6.77
CA VAL A 36 -10.67 4.34 -5.86
C VAL A 36 -10.35 5.71 -6.44
N PHE A 37 -9.19 5.87 -7.09
CA PHE A 37 -8.72 7.17 -7.56
C PHE A 37 -8.80 7.34 -9.06
N GLY A 38 -9.11 6.29 -9.82
CA GLY A 38 -9.17 6.36 -11.27
C GLY A 38 -7.80 6.56 -11.93
N ILE A 39 -6.73 6.23 -11.21
CA ILE A 39 -5.36 6.36 -11.71
C ILE A 39 -4.93 4.99 -12.25
N LYS A 40 -4.60 4.91 -13.55
CA LYS A 40 -4.13 3.68 -14.16
C LYS A 40 -2.64 3.54 -13.91
N PRO A 41 -2.22 2.62 -13.04
CA PRO A 41 -0.80 2.47 -12.73
C PRO A 41 -0.03 1.86 -13.89
N GLY A 42 1.22 2.29 -14.03
CA GLY A 42 2.16 1.72 -14.99
C GLY A 42 3.17 0.81 -14.30
N ALA A 43 4.25 0.51 -15.03
CA ALA A 43 5.38 -0.26 -14.52
C ALA A 43 6.28 0.68 -13.70
N TRP A 44 5.89 0.98 -12.47
CA TRP A 44 6.52 2.01 -11.65
C TRP A 44 7.58 1.47 -10.68
N GLY A 45 7.96 0.20 -10.83
CA GLY A 45 8.98 -0.41 -10.01
C GLY A 45 8.43 -1.22 -8.85
N ASN A 46 9.26 -1.37 -7.82
CA ASN A 46 8.91 -2.14 -6.63
C ASN A 46 8.18 -1.27 -5.60
N ALA A 47 7.74 -1.90 -4.52
CA ALA A 47 6.99 -1.18 -3.48
C ALA A 47 7.71 0.08 -2.98
N LYS A 48 9.01 -0.04 -2.67
CA LYS A 48 9.80 1.09 -2.16
C LYS A 48 9.87 2.26 -3.14
N ASP A 49 9.76 2.00 -4.45
CA ASP A 49 9.89 3.03 -5.48
C ASP A 49 8.69 3.98 -5.48
N TYR A 50 7.56 3.56 -4.95
CA TYR A 50 6.39 4.43 -4.81
C TYR A 50 6.66 5.61 -3.88
N TYR A 51 7.59 5.46 -2.95
CA TYR A 51 8.06 6.53 -2.09
C TYR A 51 9.34 7.17 -2.62
N GLU A 52 10.37 6.36 -2.90
CA GLU A 52 11.69 6.86 -3.29
C GLU A 52 11.65 7.61 -4.62
N ASN A 53 10.83 7.15 -5.55
CA ASN A 53 10.70 7.72 -6.89
C ASN A 53 9.43 8.54 -7.09
N PHE A 54 8.78 8.92 -6.00
CA PHE A 54 7.46 9.56 -5.99
C PHE A 54 7.38 10.79 -6.92
N ASN A 55 8.40 11.63 -6.90
CA ASN A 55 8.41 12.87 -7.70
C ASN A 55 8.43 12.62 -9.21
N ASN A 56 8.77 11.41 -9.63
CA ASN A 56 8.80 11.01 -11.04
C ASN A 56 7.56 10.21 -11.45
N LEU A 57 6.61 10.00 -10.54
CA LEU A 57 5.40 9.22 -10.80
C LEU A 57 4.17 10.13 -10.90
N PRO A 58 3.16 9.75 -11.72
CA PRO A 58 1.93 10.55 -11.84
C PRO A 58 1.16 10.72 -10.53
N ILE A 59 1.34 9.81 -9.56
CA ILE A 59 0.65 9.90 -8.27
C ILE A 59 0.99 11.17 -7.49
N LYS A 60 2.11 11.83 -7.80
CA LYS A 60 2.47 13.11 -7.17
C LYS A 60 1.41 14.19 -7.36
N ASN A 61 0.58 14.08 -8.40
CA ASN A 61 -0.46 15.04 -8.70
C ASN A 61 -1.71 14.85 -7.83
N SER A 62 -1.86 13.70 -7.21
CA SER A 62 -3.06 13.33 -6.43
C SER A 62 -2.74 12.99 -4.98
N PHE A 63 -1.48 12.79 -4.64
CA PHE A 63 -1.03 12.38 -3.31
C PHE A 63 0.06 13.31 -2.81
N THR A 64 0.23 13.32 -1.49
CA THR A 64 1.34 13.99 -0.82
C THR A 64 2.24 12.94 -0.19
N ARG A 65 3.54 13.05 -0.40
CA ARG A 65 4.51 12.14 0.22
C ARG A 65 4.85 12.67 1.61
N ILE A 66 4.63 11.84 2.62
CA ILE A 66 4.87 12.19 4.02
C ILE A 66 5.90 11.22 4.60
N ALA A 67 7.02 11.75 5.07
CA ALA A 67 8.01 10.95 5.77
C ALA A 67 7.49 10.52 7.14
N ASN A 68 7.83 9.30 7.56
CA ASN A 68 7.47 8.83 8.88
C ASN A 68 8.23 9.64 9.94
N THR A 69 7.51 10.08 10.96
CA THR A 69 8.07 10.75 12.13
C THR A 69 7.57 10.04 13.39
N PRO A 70 8.24 10.22 14.54
CA PRO A 70 7.83 9.55 15.78
C PRO A 70 6.40 9.86 16.22
N SER A 71 5.81 10.96 15.77
CA SER A 71 4.46 11.37 16.15
C SER A 71 3.40 11.10 15.07
N PHE A 72 3.80 10.67 13.88
CA PHE A 72 2.85 10.45 12.79
C PHE A 72 2.14 9.10 12.93
N VAL A 73 0.82 9.10 12.71
CA VAL A 73 0.00 7.88 12.68
C VAL A 73 -0.70 7.84 11.33
N PRO A 74 -0.54 6.76 10.53
CA PRO A 74 -1.23 6.64 9.26
C PRO A 74 -2.75 6.70 9.45
N GLN A 75 -3.42 7.44 8.57
CA GLN A 75 -4.86 7.59 8.60
C GLN A 75 -5.54 6.59 7.66
N LYS A 76 -6.83 6.41 7.85
CA LYS A 76 -7.63 5.49 7.04
C LYS A 76 -7.49 5.83 5.55
N GLY A 77 -7.08 4.84 4.78
CA GLY A 77 -6.93 5.01 3.33
C GLY A 77 -5.56 5.48 2.88
N ASP A 78 -4.65 5.81 3.80
CA ASP A 78 -3.29 6.16 3.43
C ASP A 78 -2.56 4.95 2.85
N ILE A 79 -1.73 5.20 1.84
CA ILE A 79 -0.83 4.19 1.30
C ILE A 79 0.47 4.28 2.10
N VAL A 80 0.85 3.18 2.73
CA VAL A 80 2.04 3.09 3.57
C VAL A 80 3.12 2.33 2.81
N VAL A 81 4.33 2.88 2.77
CA VAL A 81 5.46 2.29 2.04
C VAL A 81 6.62 2.04 3.00
N TRP A 82 7.12 0.82 3.00
CA TRP A 82 8.35 0.46 3.71
C TRP A 82 9.53 0.41 2.73
N GLY A 83 10.67 0.87 3.20
CA GLY A 83 11.92 0.74 2.45
C GLY A 83 12.52 -0.66 2.58
N THR A 84 13.84 -0.75 2.38
CA THR A 84 14.54 -2.05 2.33
C THR A 84 14.65 -2.75 3.70
N GLY A 85 14.22 -2.11 4.78
CA GLY A 85 14.27 -2.71 6.12
C GLY A 85 13.38 -3.94 6.29
N VAL A 86 12.37 -4.13 5.43
CA VAL A 86 11.47 -5.28 5.47
C VAL A 86 11.68 -6.25 4.30
N GLY A 87 12.69 -5.99 3.46
CA GLY A 87 13.03 -6.81 2.31
C GLY A 87 13.63 -5.95 1.22
N LYS A 88 14.26 -6.57 0.24
CA LYS A 88 15.04 -5.84 -0.77
C LYS A 88 14.18 -4.96 -1.68
N TYR A 89 12.89 -5.28 -1.81
CA TYR A 89 11.96 -4.51 -2.65
C TYR A 89 11.06 -3.58 -1.84
N GLY A 90 11.17 -3.60 -0.51
CA GLY A 90 10.27 -2.89 0.37
C GLY A 90 8.91 -3.57 0.48
N HIS A 91 7.93 -2.84 0.99
CA HIS A 91 6.55 -3.32 1.12
C HIS A 91 5.60 -2.14 1.01
N ILE A 92 4.37 -2.39 0.60
CA ILE A 92 3.34 -1.37 0.46
C ILE A 92 1.99 -1.94 0.93
N ALA A 93 1.22 -1.12 1.61
CA ALA A 93 -0.08 -1.52 2.16
C ALA A 93 -1.01 -0.32 2.30
N ILE A 94 -2.25 -0.57 2.68
CA ILE A 94 -3.27 0.48 2.85
C ILE A 94 -3.68 0.53 4.33
N ALA A 95 -3.45 1.68 4.97
CA ALA A 95 -3.74 1.85 6.40
C ALA A 95 -5.24 1.84 6.68
N THR A 96 -5.62 1.29 7.83
CA THR A 96 -7.02 1.27 8.28
C THR A 96 -7.41 2.51 9.08
N GLY A 97 -6.43 3.26 9.57
CA GLY A 97 -6.64 4.35 10.51
C GLY A 97 -6.58 3.91 11.97
N GLU A 98 -6.52 2.61 12.22
CA GLU A 98 -6.40 2.08 13.58
C GLU A 98 -4.93 1.99 13.96
N GLY A 99 -4.58 2.52 15.12
CA GLY A 99 -3.21 2.44 15.61
C GLY A 99 -2.80 3.64 16.45
N ASN A 100 -1.52 3.71 16.72
CA ASN A 100 -0.91 4.78 17.51
C ASN A 100 0.53 4.98 17.04
N THR A 101 1.36 5.67 17.82
CA THR A 101 2.75 5.94 17.44
C THR A 101 3.68 4.73 17.59
N HIS A 102 3.19 3.60 18.11
CA HIS A 102 3.96 2.36 18.27
C HIS A 102 3.61 1.30 17.26
N GLN A 103 2.36 1.25 16.82
CA GLN A 103 1.86 0.23 15.90
C GLN A 103 0.62 0.72 15.17
N PHE A 104 0.32 0.09 14.04
CA PHE A 104 -0.88 0.42 13.27
C PHE A 104 -1.34 -0.80 12.47
N TYR A 105 -2.63 -0.79 12.07
CA TYR A 105 -3.17 -1.82 11.20
C TYR A 105 -3.22 -1.36 9.76
N SER A 106 -2.94 -2.29 8.85
CA SER A 106 -3.11 -2.07 7.41
C SER A 106 -3.71 -3.31 6.76
N TYR A 107 -4.24 -3.12 5.54
CA TYR A 107 -4.58 -4.24 4.67
C TYR A 107 -3.39 -4.49 3.77
N ASP A 108 -2.91 -5.73 3.78
CA ASP A 108 -1.69 -6.13 3.09
C ASP A 108 -1.98 -7.29 2.13
N LEU A 109 -1.29 -7.32 1.02
CA LEU A 109 -1.28 -8.42 0.07
C LEU A 109 0.14 -8.98 0.03
N ASN A 110 0.27 -10.30 0.03
CA ASN A 110 1.57 -10.98 0.00
C ASN A 110 2.44 -10.67 1.23
N TRP A 111 1.80 -10.68 2.41
CA TRP A 111 2.47 -10.53 3.70
C TRP A 111 2.00 -11.66 4.60
N GLY A 112 2.77 -12.75 4.63
CA GLY A 112 2.38 -13.95 5.36
C GLY A 112 1.23 -14.74 4.73
N SER A 113 0.59 -14.19 3.70
CA SER A 113 -0.52 -14.79 2.96
C SER A 113 -0.60 -14.19 1.58
N LYS A 114 -1.08 -14.94 0.60
CA LYS A 114 -1.33 -14.45 -0.76
C LYS A 114 -2.67 -13.75 -0.91
N ASN A 115 -3.44 -13.66 0.17
CA ASN A 115 -4.74 -12.99 0.17
C ASN A 115 -4.62 -11.65 0.89
N VAL A 116 -5.43 -10.68 0.48
CA VAL A 116 -5.55 -9.41 1.21
C VAL A 116 -6.10 -9.69 2.60
N HIS A 117 -5.43 -9.21 3.63
CA HIS A 117 -5.86 -9.37 5.01
C HIS A 117 -5.33 -8.25 5.89
N LYS A 118 -5.98 -8.06 7.02
CA LYS A 118 -5.62 -7.03 7.98
C LYS A 118 -4.43 -7.49 8.81
N VAL A 119 -3.41 -6.65 8.89
CA VAL A 119 -2.15 -6.96 9.57
C VAL A 119 -1.81 -5.86 10.57
N LEU A 120 -1.32 -6.24 11.73
CA LEU A 120 -0.77 -5.31 12.71
C LEU A 120 0.74 -5.18 12.47
N HIS A 121 1.19 -3.95 12.26
CA HIS A 121 2.61 -3.66 12.07
C HIS A 121 3.15 -2.82 13.22
N ASN A 122 4.37 -3.13 13.65
CA ASN A 122 5.13 -2.27 14.54
C ASN A 122 6.02 -1.36 13.70
N TYR A 123 6.35 -0.17 14.21
CA TYR A 123 7.19 0.77 13.47
C TYR A 123 8.66 0.34 13.39
N LYS A 124 9.03 -0.68 14.09
CA LYS A 124 10.40 -1.20 14.07
C LYS A 124 10.47 -2.63 13.55
#